data_977dac7a3a59ea60c87d02ab363a7e15
#
_entry.id   977dac7a3a59ea60c87d02ab363a7e15
#
_cell.length_a   1.000
_cell.length_b   1.000
_cell.length_c   1.000
_cell.angle_alpha   90.00
_cell.angle_beta   90.00
_cell.angle_gamma   90.00
#
_symmetry.space_group_name_H-M   'P 1'
#
loop_
_entity.id
_entity.type
_entity.pdbx_description
1 polymer ?
#
loop_
_entity_poly.entity_id
_entity_poly.type
_entity_poly.pdbx_seq_one_letter_code
_entity_poly.pdbx_strand_id
1 'polypeptide(L)'
;MTNGGRRLAAAAALALLVGCTEAGVRHPEPSPPASSPTQDQAASGAAAARGFHSTRSYQPTPIPVRVDIPSIHVASSLDRLGRAPDRTVQVPSRWEVAGWYAPGTRPGDPGSAVILGHVDSKRGPAVFYRLRQLRRGDAINITRADGSSVRFTVQRIEQYDKQRFPTDDVYYPTLTPTLRLVTCGGEFDATAGHYRSNVIVFATMQR
;
A
#
# COMPACT_ATOMS: atom_id res chain seq x y z
N MET A 1 56.58 -20.49 1.15
CA MET A 1 57.39 -19.89 0.07
C MET A 1 56.68 -18.65 -0.34
N THR A 2 57.18 -17.61 0.16
CA THR A 2 57.81 -16.37 -0.37
C THR A 2 56.79 -15.35 -0.80
N ASN A 3 56.66 -14.30 -0.01
CA ASN A 3 57.28 -12.97 -0.12
C ASN A 3 56.52 -12.10 -1.18
N GLY A 4 56.14 -10.90 -0.98
CA GLY A 4 56.61 -9.80 -0.17
C GLY A 4 56.41 -8.55 -1.00
N GLY A 5 56.18 -7.42 -0.42
CA GLY A 5 56.31 -6.18 -1.16
C GLY A 5 55.53 -4.96 -0.63
N ARG A 6 55.94 -4.49 0.54
CA ARG A 6 55.72 -3.10 0.98
C ARG A 6 56.50 -2.16 0.06
N ARG A 7 55.88 -1.06 -0.39
CA ARG A 7 56.63 0.15 -0.78
C ARG A 7 55.97 1.38 -0.18
N LEU A 8 56.66 1.96 0.77
CA LEU A 8 56.63 3.34 1.25
C LEU A 8 57.41 4.24 0.28
N ALA A 9 56.91 5.45 0.03
CA ALA A 9 57.71 6.63 -0.34
C ALA A 9 56.87 7.84 0.05
N ALA A 10 57.14 8.55 1.02
CA ALA A 10 58.06 9.59 1.43
C ALA A 10 57.97 10.89 0.57
N ALA A 11 57.40 11.90 1.21
CA ALA A 11 57.67 13.31 1.36
C ALA A 11 58.35 14.09 0.21
N ALA A 12 57.81 15.27 -0.12
CA ALA A 12 58.57 16.49 -0.34
C ALA A 12 57.67 17.71 -0.05
N ALA A 13 58.07 18.44 0.96
CA ALA A 13 57.58 19.78 1.29
C ALA A 13 58.28 20.78 0.37
N LEU A 14 57.51 21.73 -0.20
CA LEU A 14 58.08 22.94 -0.82
C LEU A 14 57.35 24.15 -0.29
N ALA A 15 57.99 24.90 0.55
CA ALA A 15 57.60 26.20 1.05
C ALA A 15 57.90 27.25 -0.01
N LEU A 16 56.92 28.03 -0.45
CA LEU A 16 57.13 29.29 -1.17
C LEU A 16 56.38 30.39 -0.41
N LEU A 17 57.20 31.25 0.20
CA LEU A 17 56.84 32.56 0.75
C LEU A 17 56.66 33.54 -0.41
N VAL A 18 55.45 34.14 -0.57
CA VAL A 18 55.31 35.36 -1.34
C VAL A 18 54.23 36.24 -0.69
N GLY A 19 54.66 37.36 -0.19
CA GLY A 19 54.13 38.70 -0.28
C GLY A 19 52.70 38.97 0.23
N CYS A 20 52.65 39.64 1.38
CA CYS A 20 51.51 40.42 1.85
C CYS A 20 51.18 41.55 0.90
N THR A 21 49.95 41.59 0.40
CA THR A 21 49.28 42.85 0.03
C THR A 21 47.96 42.87 0.79
N GLU A 22 47.86 43.76 1.76
CA GLU A 22 46.63 44.06 2.48
C GLU A 22 45.63 44.72 1.54
N ALA A 23 44.70 43.98 1.00
CA ALA A 23 43.47 44.51 0.41
C ALA A 23 42.43 44.60 1.54
N GLY A 24 42.08 45.82 1.92
CA GLY A 24 41.09 46.08 2.97
C GLY A 24 39.75 45.40 2.69
N VAL A 25 39.48 44.39 3.46
CA VAL A 25 38.15 43.71 3.50
C VAL A 25 37.20 44.66 4.22
N ARG A 26 36.32 45.34 3.45
CA ARG A 26 35.17 46.02 4.00
C ARG A 26 34.24 44.93 4.56
N HIS A 27 34.12 44.84 5.88
CA HIS A 27 33.08 44.06 6.50
C HIS A 27 31.72 44.61 6.08
N PRO A 28 30.81 43.80 5.55
CA PRO A 28 29.43 44.22 5.39
C PRO A 28 28.82 44.52 6.76
N GLU A 29 28.23 45.70 6.88
CA GLU A 29 27.49 46.13 8.06
C GLU A 29 26.39 45.12 8.37
N PRO A 30 26.21 44.69 9.63
CA PRO A 30 25.15 43.72 9.97
C PRO A 30 23.80 44.35 9.65
N SER A 31 23.05 43.71 8.77
CA SER A 31 21.66 44.04 8.50
C SER A 31 20.86 44.03 9.81
N PRO A 32 19.94 45.00 10.02
CA PRO A 32 19.12 45.05 11.22
C PRO A 32 18.33 43.72 11.33
N PRO A 33 18.09 43.20 12.56
CA PRO A 33 17.36 41.99 12.74
C PRO A 33 15.96 42.15 12.16
N ALA A 34 15.56 41.15 11.31
CA ALA A 34 14.21 41.10 10.79
C ALA A 34 13.22 41.11 11.97
N SER A 35 12.33 42.08 11.96
CA SER A 35 11.33 42.26 12.98
C SER A 35 10.51 40.97 13.08
N SER A 36 10.59 40.25 14.20
CA SER A 36 9.75 39.12 14.50
C SER A 36 8.27 39.55 14.42
N PRO A 37 7.40 38.79 13.77
CA PRO A 37 5.98 39.16 13.72
C PRO A 37 5.44 39.28 15.14
N THR A 38 4.78 40.42 15.42
CA THR A 38 4.16 40.71 16.70
C THR A 38 3.22 39.57 17.07
N GLN A 39 3.17 39.16 18.34
CA GLN A 39 2.32 38.05 18.82
C GLN A 39 0.84 38.20 18.42
N ASP A 40 0.34 39.41 18.27
CA ASP A 40 -1.02 39.70 17.79
C ASP A 40 -1.27 39.27 16.33
N GLN A 41 -0.25 39.36 15.44
CA GLN A 41 -0.38 38.90 14.05
C GLN A 41 -0.39 37.37 13.97
N ALA A 42 0.37 36.68 14.82
CA ALA A 42 0.36 35.22 14.92
C ALA A 42 -0.97 34.71 15.48
N ALA A 43 -1.53 35.37 16.48
CA ALA A 43 -2.84 35.03 17.05
C ALA A 43 -3.99 35.25 16.06
N SER A 44 -3.95 36.34 15.28
CA SER A 44 -4.95 36.63 14.25
C SER A 44 -4.91 35.63 13.09
N GLY A 45 -3.71 35.21 12.65
CA GLY A 45 -3.55 34.16 11.64
C GLY A 45 -4.04 32.79 12.09
N ALA A 46 -3.79 32.44 13.35
CA ALA A 46 -4.27 31.18 13.92
C ALA A 46 -5.79 31.16 14.12
N ALA A 47 -6.41 32.30 14.45
CA ALA A 47 -7.87 32.44 14.55
C ALA A 47 -8.54 32.33 13.16
N ALA A 48 -7.95 32.94 12.13
CA ALA A 48 -8.44 32.83 10.75
C ALA A 48 -8.35 31.41 10.22
N ALA A 49 -7.27 30.66 10.55
CA ALA A 49 -7.11 29.29 10.16
C ALA A 49 -8.14 28.34 10.79
N ARG A 50 -8.59 28.63 12.02
CA ARG A 50 -9.65 27.83 12.70
C ARG A 50 -11.03 28.02 12.08
N GLY A 51 -11.27 29.11 11.37
CA GLY A 51 -12.53 29.39 10.64
C GLY A 51 -12.57 28.84 9.21
N PHE A 52 -11.50 28.21 8.75
CA PHE A 52 -11.47 27.65 7.40
C PHE A 52 -12.26 26.34 7.35
N HIS A 53 -13.48 26.40 6.85
CA HIS A 53 -14.30 25.23 6.55
C HIS A 53 -14.28 24.97 5.05
N SER A 54 -13.86 23.77 4.66
CA SER A 54 -14.00 23.35 3.27
C SER A 54 -15.49 23.26 2.93
N THR A 55 -15.91 23.97 1.89
CA THR A 55 -17.28 23.86 1.34
C THR A 55 -17.49 22.57 0.53
N ARG A 56 -16.43 21.78 0.30
CA ARG A 56 -16.56 20.47 -0.33
C ARG A 56 -17.11 19.46 0.68
N SER A 57 -18.38 19.09 0.54
CA SER A 57 -18.89 17.90 1.21
C SER A 57 -18.30 16.65 0.52
N TYR A 58 -17.36 15.97 1.19
CA TYR A 58 -16.89 14.68 0.74
C TYR A 58 -17.92 13.62 1.10
N GLN A 59 -18.60 13.08 0.08
CA GLN A 59 -19.44 11.91 0.28
C GLN A 59 -18.54 10.67 0.26
N PRO A 60 -18.47 9.91 1.38
CA PRO A 60 -17.63 8.72 1.41
C PRO A 60 -18.12 7.69 0.39
N THR A 61 -17.21 7.08 -0.35
CA THR A 61 -17.52 5.97 -1.27
C THR A 61 -18.34 4.90 -0.53
N PRO A 62 -19.47 4.45 -1.09
CA PRO A 62 -20.29 3.42 -0.45
C PRO A 62 -19.54 2.10 -0.27
N ILE A 63 -19.91 1.33 0.76
CA ILE A 63 -19.27 0.06 1.05
C ILE A 63 -19.54 -0.98 -0.04
N PRO A 64 -18.60 -1.89 -0.34
CA PRO A 64 -18.84 -2.98 -1.27
C PRO A 64 -19.73 -4.04 -0.63
N VAL A 65 -20.65 -4.59 -1.41
CA VAL A 65 -21.62 -5.61 -0.96
C VAL A 65 -21.57 -6.90 -1.79
N ARG A 66 -20.98 -6.84 -3.00
CA ARG A 66 -20.91 -8.00 -3.90
C ARG A 66 -19.68 -7.96 -4.79
N VAL A 67 -19.13 -9.14 -5.10
CA VAL A 67 -18.10 -9.37 -6.11
C VAL A 67 -18.60 -10.35 -7.17
N ASP A 68 -18.40 -10.00 -8.44
CA ASP A 68 -18.69 -10.85 -9.59
C ASP A 68 -17.46 -10.96 -10.49
N ILE A 69 -17.05 -12.21 -10.79
CA ILE A 69 -15.89 -12.53 -11.64
C ILE A 69 -16.34 -13.56 -12.68
N PRO A 70 -16.87 -13.12 -13.83
CA PRO A 70 -17.52 -14.00 -14.81
C PRO A 70 -16.63 -15.12 -15.34
N SER A 71 -15.35 -14.82 -15.61
CA SER A 71 -14.39 -15.78 -16.20
C SER A 71 -14.14 -17.02 -15.36
N ILE A 72 -14.40 -16.97 -14.06
CA ILE A 72 -14.25 -18.09 -13.14
C ILE A 72 -15.55 -18.45 -12.41
N HIS A 73 -16.69 -17.91 -12.86
CA HIS A 73 -18.03 -18.16 -12.30
C HIS A 73 -18.15 -17.85 -10.81
N VAL A 74 -17.53 -16.77 -10.35
CA VAL A 74 -17.68 -16.26 -8.98
C VAL A 74 -18.76 -15.19 -8.97
N ALA A 75 -19.74 -15.37 -8.09
CA ALA A 75 -20.78 -14.40 -7.80
C ALA A 75 -21.09 -14.49 -6.30
N SER A 76 -20.54 -13.58 -5.49
CA SER A 76 -20.58 -13.66 -4.02
C SER A 76 -20.99 -12.33 -3.40
N SER A 77 -21.84 -12.39 -2.36
CA SER A 77 -21.92 -11.30 -1.41
C SER A 77 -20.59 -11.08 -0.71
N LEU A 78 -20.40 -9.91 -0.10
CA LEU A 78 -19.20 -9.57 0.63
C LEU A 78 -19.52 -9.37 2.11
N ASP A 79 -18.94 -10.22 2.96
CA ASP A 79 -18.91 -10.00 4.39
C ASP A 79 -17.93 -8.86 4.73
N ARG A 80 -18.17 -8.19 5.84
CA ARG A 80 -17.27 -7.16 6.34
C ARG A 80 -16.26 -7.80 7.30
N LEU A 81 -14.98 -7.79 6.93
CA LEU A 81 -13.89 -8.35 7.72
C LEU A 81 -13.16 -7.25 8.50
N GLY A 82 -12.81 -7.54 9.73
CA GLY A 82 -11.99 -6.70 10.60
C GLY A 82 -10.61 -7.28 10.83
N ARG A 83 -10.07 -6.99 12.01
CA ARG A 83 -8.89 -7.64 12.57
C ARG A 83 -9.30 -8.54 13.74
N ALA A 84 -8.67 -9.69 13.84
CA ALA A 84 -8.76 -10.57 15.00
C ALA A 84 -7.98 -9.97 16.21
N PRO A 85 -8.17 -10.48 17.44
CA PRO A 85 -7.46 -10.00 18.63
C PRO A 85 -5.94 -10.07 18.51
N ASP A 86 -5.41 -11.05 17.78
CA ASP A 86 -3.98 -11.22 17.47
C ASP A 86 -3.48 -10.28 16.36
N ARG A 87 -4.32 -9.33 15.91
CA ARG A 87 -4.08 -8.36 14.83
C ARG A 87 -4.01 -8.96 13.42
N THR A 88 -4.22 -10.23 13.24
CA THR A 88 -4.35 -10.82 11.90
C THR A 88 -5.63 -10.34 11.23
N VAL A 89 -5.68 -10.40 9.91
CA VAL A 89 -6.89 -10.10 9.15
C VAL A 89 -7.88 -11.26 9.34
N GLN A 90 -9.13 -10.94 9.70
CA GLN A 90 -10.19 -11.94 9.76
C GLN A 90 -10.41 -12.56 8.38
N VAL A 91 -10.81 -13.84 8.38
CA VAL A 91 -11.25 -14.54 7.17
C VAL A 91 -12.77 -14.72 7.22
N PRO A 92 -13.46 -14.87 6.08
CA PRO A 92 -14.89 -15.15 6.08
C PRO A 92 -15.20 -16.41 6.90
N SER A 93 -16.29 -16.39 7.67
CA SER A 93 -16.74 -17.57 8.42
C SER A 93 -17.44 -18.60 7.54
N ARG A 94 -17.97 -18.16 6.39
CA ARG A 94 -18.67 -18.99 5.40
C ARG A 94 -17.76 -19.26 4.20
N TRP A 95 -17.69 -20.52 3.80
CA TRP A 95 -16.80 -20.94 2.70
C TRP A 95 -17.21 -20.40 1.32
N GLU A 96 -18.51 -20.18 1.14
CA GLU A 96 -19.13 -19.74 -0.11
C GLU A 96 -19.11 -18.23 -0.28
N VAL A 97 -18.71 -17.48 0.74
CA VAL A 97 -18.77 -16.02 0.77
C VAL A 97 -17.38 -15.43 0.86
N ALA A 98 -17.14 -14.42 0.05
CA ALA A 98 -15.94 -13.61 0.15
C ALA A 98 -16.12 -12.48 1.18
N GLY A 99 -15.03 -11.87 1.62
CA GLY A 99 -15.10 -10.78 2.58
C GLY A 99 -14.16 -9.63 2.23
N TRP A 100 -14.67 -8.42 2.38
CA TRP A 100 -13.89 -7.20 2.22
C TRP A 100 -13.23 -6.78 3.54
N TYR A 101 -11.92 -6.50 3.50
CA TYR A 101 -11.17 -5.96 4.63
C TYR A 101 -11.54 -4.50 4.88
N ALA A 102 -12.45 -4.28 5.83
CA ALA A 102 -13.08 -2.99 6.10
C ALA A 102 -12.16 -1.90 6.67
N PRO A 103 -11.09 -2.22 7.43
CA PRO A 103 -10.11 -1.21 7.83
C PRO A 103 -9.26 -0.68 6.67
N GLY A 104 -9.28 -1.33 5.50
CA GLY A 104 -8.59 -0.90 4.30
C GLY A 104 -9.41 0.02 3.41
N THR A 105 -8.94 0.21 2.19
CA THR A 105 -9.55 1.08 1.17
C THR A 105 -10.89 0.51 0.67
N ARG A 106 -11.85 1.37 0.39
CA ARG A 106 -13.09 0.99 -0.30
C ARG A 106 -12.82 0.85 -1.80
N PRO A 107 -13.36 -0.17 -2.48
CA PRO A 107 -13.18 -0.33 -3.92
C PRO A 107 -13.65 0.90 -4.69
N GLY A 108 -12.73 1.51 -5.44
CA GLY A 108 -12.93 2.74 -6.20
C GLY A 108 -12.29 3.98 -5.60
N ASP A 109 -11.91 3.97 -4.34
CA ASP A 109 -11.05 5.02 -3.75
C ASP A 109 -9.58 4.80 -4.14
N PRO A 110 -8.75 5.85 -4.19
CA PRO A 110 -7.31 5.70 -4.26
C PRO A 110 -6.81 4.82 -3.12
N GLY A 111 -5.99 3.83 -3.47
CA GLY A 111 -5.50 2.85 -2.50
C GLY A 111 -5.74 1.41 -2.94
N SER A 112 -5.42 0.48 -2.05
CA SER A 112 -5.55 -0.96 -2.26
C SER A 112 -6.76 -1.52 -1.50
N ALA A 113 -7.82 -1.85 -2.20
CA ALA A 113 -8.94 -2.60 -1.62
C ALA A 113 -8.60 -4.09 -1.57
N VAL A 114 -8.90 -4.77 -0.47
CA VAL A 114 -8.55 -6.18 -0.29
C VAL A 114 -9.82 -7.00 -0.02
N ILE A 115 -9.99 -8.07 -0.79
CA ILE A 115 -11.07 -9.06 -0.63
C ILE A 115 -10.44 -10.43 -0.43
N LEU A 116 -10.86 -11.12 0.61
CA LEU A 116 -10.39 -12.45 0.97
C LEU A 116 -11.49 -13.48 0.76
N GLY A 117 -11.09 -14.71 0.46
CA GLY A 117 -12.01 -15.83 0.35
C GLY A 117 -11.28 -17.16 0.48
N HIS A 118 -12.01 -18.19 0.87
CA HIS A 118 -11.47 -19.53 1.00
C HIS A 118 -11.22 -20.18 -0.37
N VAL A 119 -10.18 -21.00 -0.46
CA VAL A 119 -9.90 -21.82 -1.65
C VAL A 119 -10.81 -23.07 -1.64
N ASP A 120 -10.94 -23.72 -0.50
CA ASP A 120 -11.74 -24.92 -0.33
C ASP A 120 -12.16 -25.11 1.14
N SER A 121 -12.89 -26.18 1.38
CA SER A 121 -13.31 -26.68 2.68
C SER A 121 -13.33 -28.20 2.68
N LYS A 122 -13.59 -28.82 3.83
CA LYS A 122 -13.81 -30.28 3.93
C LYS A 122 -14.98 -30.78 3.05
N ARG A 123 -15.86 -29.88 2.60
CA ARG A 123 -17.03 -30.17 1.75
C ARG A 123 -16.76 -29.96 0.25
N GLY A 124 -15.58 -29.48 -0.12
CA GLY A 124 -15.19 -29.24 -1.50
C GLY A 124 -14.78 -27.78 -1.79
N PRO A 125 -14.82 -27.37 -3.06
CA PRO A 125 -14.41 -26.04 -3.51
C PRO A 125 -15.15 -24.92 -2.78
N ALA A 126 -14.42 -23.85 -2.39
CA ALA A 126 -14.97 -22.63 -1.81
C ALA A 126 -15.00 -21.48 -2.81
N VAL A 127 -15.36 -20.27 -2.35
CA VAL A 127 -15.63 -19.09 -3.20
C VAL A 127 -14.47 -18.75 -4.13
N PHE A 128 -13.21 -18.88 -3.70
CA PHE A 128 -12.02 -18.56 -4.49
C PHE A 128 -11.23 -19.78 -4.97
N TYR A 129 -11.86 -20.95 -5.04
CA TYR A 129 -11.22 -22.16 -5.54
C TYR A 129 -10.59 -22.00 -6.91
N ARG A 130 -11.25 -21.27 -7.82
CA ARG A 130 -10.81 -21.04 -9.19
C ARG A 130 -9.96 -19.77 -9.37
N LEU A 131 -9.56 -19.09 -8.29
CA LEU A 131 -8.88 -17.80 -8.39
C LEU A 131 -7.59 -17.87 -9.22
N ARG A 132 -6.88 -19.00 -9.18
CA ARG A 132 -5.67 -19.25 -9.98
C ARG A 132 -5.92 -19.36 -11.49
N GLN A 133 -7.15 -19.56 -11.92
CA GLN A 133 -7.52 -19.69 -13.34
C GLN A 133 -7.71 -18.33 -14.02
N LEU A 134 -7.77 -17.25 -13.25
CA LEU A 134 -7.82 -15.89 -13.78
C LEU A 134 -6.62 -15.62 -14.69
N ARG A 135 -6.84 -14.74 -15.65
CA ARG A 135 -5.83 -14.29 -16.61
C ARG A 135 -5.77 -12.78 -16.63
N ARG A 136 -4.64 -12.24 -17.04
CA ARG A 136 -4.52 -10.81 -17.32
C ARG A 136 -5.62 -10.38 -18.30
N GLY A 137 -6.31 -9.27 -17.98
CA GLY A 137 -7.43 -8.76 -18.77
C GLY A 137 -8.80 -9.18 -18.25
N ASP A 138 -8.91 -10.22 -17.43
CA ASP A 138 -10.18 -10.63 -16.85
C ASP A 138 -10.81 -9.51 -15.99
N ALA A 139 -12.13 -9.45 -16.02
CA ALA A 139 -12.90 -8.44 -15.31
C ALA A 139 -13.32 -8.92 -13.93
N ILE A 140 -13.23 -8.00 -12.96
CA ILE A 140 -13.76 -8.14 -11.61
C ILE A 140 -14.70 -6.96 -11.38
N ASN A 141 -15.97 -7.23 -11.12
CA ASN A 141 -16.97 -6.21 -10.86
C ASN A 141 -17.30 -6.19 -9.36
N ILE A 142 -17.30 -5.00 -8.77
CA ILE A 142 -17.69 -4.80 -7.38
C ILE A 142 -18.93 -3.93 -7.35
N THR A 143 -20.02 -4.46 -6.81
CA THR A 143 -21.24 -3.69 -6.54
C THR A 143 -21.19 -3.13 -5.14
N ARG A 144 -21.59 -1.87 -5.00
CA ARG A 144 -21.64 -1.14 -3.74
C ARG A 144 -23.06 -1.08 -3.17
N ALA A 145 -23.18 -0.66 -1.92
CA ALA A 145 -24.46 -0.60 -1.21
C ALA A 145 -25.50 0.38 -1.81
N ASP A 146 -25.05 1.37 -2.56
CA ASP A 146 -25.90 2.32 -3.29
C ASP A 146 -26.34 1.81 -4.66
N GLY A 147 -25.98 0.58 -5.04
CA GLY A 147 -26.23 0.00 -6.34
C GLY A 147 -25.20 0.36 -7.43
N SER A 148 -24.29 1.28 -7.15
CA SER A 148 -23.20 1.61 -8.08
C SER A 148 -22.22 0.44 -8.23
N SER A 149 -21.53 0.37 -9.37
CA SER A 149 -20.53 -0.67 -9.63
C SER A 149 -19.22 -0.06 -10.08
N VAL A 150 -18.11 -0.70 -9.70
CA VAL A 150 -16.78 -0.42 -10.22
C VAL A 150 -16.17 -1.67 -10.80
N ARG A 151 -15.45 -1.50 -11.90
CA ARG A 151 -14.80 -2.59 -12.63
C ARG A 151 -13.30 -2.49 -12.51
N PHE A 152 -12.70 -3.62 -12.19
CA PHE A 152 -11.25 -3.80 -12.16
C PHE A 152 -10.83 -4.80 -13.23
N THR A 153 -9.61 -4.64 -13.72
CA THR A 153 -9.00 -5.55 -14.69
C THR A 153 -7.79 -6.21 -14.06
N VAL A 154 -7.74 -7.55 -14.13
CA VAL A 154 -6.62 -8.34 -13.65
C VAL A 154 -5.34 -7.95 -14.38
N GLN A 155 -4.29 -7.64 -13.64
CA GLN A 155 -2.96 -7.31 -14.15
C GLN A 155 -2.00 -8.49 -14.04
N ARG A 156 -2.00 -9.17 -12.88
CA ARG A 156 -1.18 -10.34 -12.62
C ARG A 156 -1.79 -11.20 -11.51
N ILE A 157 -1.43 -12.48 -11.53
CA ILE A 157 -1.77 -13.46 -10.50
C ILE A 157 -0.46 -14.07 -10.02
N GLU A 158 -0.23 -14.08 -8.73
CA GLU A 158 1.01 -14.57 -8.14
C GLU A 158 0.74 -15.43 -6.93
N GLN A 159 1.65 -16.38 -6.68
CA GLN A 159 1.62 -17.23 -5.49
C GLN A 159 2.83 -16.92 -4.63
N TYR A 160 2.59 -16.72 -3.34
CA TYR A 160 3.62 -16.41 -2.35
C TYR A 160 3.53 -17.38 -1.18
N ASP A 161 4.66 -17.84 -0.70
CA ASP A 161 4.72 -18.54 0.58
C ASP A 161 4.20 -17.64 1.70
N LYS A 162 3.46 -18.21 2.64
CA LYS A 162 2.89 -17.44 3.76
C LYS A 162 3.95 -16.70 4.58
N GLN A 163 5.16 -17.27 4.69
CA GLN A 163 6.29 -16.64 5.38
C GLN A 163 6.89 -15.46 4.60
N ARG A 164 6.61 -15.35 3.30
CA ARG A 164 7.06 -14.27 2.40
C ARG A 164 5.88 -13.51 1.82
N PHE A 165 4.81 -13.41 2.59
CA PHE A 165 3.62 -12.68 2.15
C PHE A 165 3.98 -11.22 1.86
N PRO A 166 3.66 -10.68 0.66
CA PRO A 166 4.02 -9.33 0.25
C PRO A 166 3.07 -8.29 0.86
N THR A 167 3.17 -8.09 2.18
CA THR A 167 2.26 -7.22 2.95
C THR A 167 2.12 -5.84 2.35
N ASP A 168 3.24 -5.25 1.93
CA ASP A 168 3.29 -3.89 1.38
C ASP A 168 2.53 -3.80 0.04
N ASP A 169 2.74 -4.75 -0.86
CA ASP A 169 2.06 -4.80 -2.17
C ASP A 169 0.54 -5.04 -2.04
N VAL A 170 0.13 -5.68 -0.96
CA VAL A 170 -1.28 -6.01 -0.71
C VAL A 170 -2.01 -4.90 0.01
N TYR A 171 -1.44 -4.35 1.07
CA TYR A 171 -2.16 -3.48 2.00
C TYR A 171 -1.76 -2.01 1.95
N TYR A 172 -0.58 -1.65 1.40
CA TYR A 172 -0.18 -0.25 1.36
C TYR A 172 -1.00 0.54 0.34
N PRO A 173 -1.24 1.83 0.63
CA PRO A 173 -2.01 2.68 -0.25
C PRO A 173 -1.29 2.90 -1.58
N THR A 174 -2.08 2.93 -2.67
CA THR A 174 -1.64 3.27 -4.02
C THR A 174 -2.27 4.60 -4.44
N LEU A 175 -1.65 5.32 -5.38
CA LEU A 175 -2.18 6.60 -5.87
C LEU A 175 -3.46 6.44 -6.69
N THR A 176 -3.67 5.26 -7.26
CA THR A 176 -4.84 4.92 -8.07
C THR A 176 -5.63 3.79 -7.42
N PRO A 177 -6.94 3.69 -7.68
CA PRO A 177 -7.74 2.59 -7.16
C PRO A 177 -7.23 1.24 -7.68
N THR A 178 -6.90 0.34 -6.74
CA THR A 178 -6.47 -1.02 -7.02
C THR A 178 -7.27 -2.02 -6.19
N LEU A 179 -7.28 -3.28 -6.62
CA LEU A 179 -7.94 -4.37 -5.93
C LEU A 179 -6.99 -5.55 -5.78
N ARG A 180 -7.06 -6.21 -4.62
CA ARG A 180 -6.39 -7.47 -4.33
C ARG A 180 -7.43 -8.51 -3.96
N LEU A 181 -7.40 -9.66 -4.64
CA LEU A 181 -8.13 -10.83 -4.19
C LEU A 181 -7.12 -11.82 -3.60
N VAL A 182 -7.40 -12.33 -2.42
CA VAL A 182 -6.47 -13.20 -1.68
C VAL A 182 -7.16 -14.49 -1.26
N THR A 183 -6.51 -15.62 -1.52
CA THR A 183 -6.93 -16.93 -1.05
C THR A 183 -5.72 -17.78 -0.65
N CYS A 184 -5.96 -18.86 0.07
CA CYS A 184 -4.93 -19.88 0.30
C CYS A 184 -4.59 -20.61 -1.00
N GLY A 185 -3.37 -21.18 -1.07
CA GLY A 185 -2.94 -21.94 -2.24
C GLY A 185 -1.60 -22.65 -2.02
N GLY A 186 -1.10 -23.28 -3.07
CA GLY A 186 0.11 -24.09 -2.99
C GLY A 186 -0.17 -25.48 -2.42
N GLU A 187 0.85 -26.08 -1.81
CA GLU A 187 0.77 -27.38 -1.17
C GLU A 187 0.02 -27.30 0.16
N PHE A 188 -0.87 -28.27 0.41
CA PHE A 188 -1.55 -28.42 1.70
C PHE A 188 -0.64 -29.19 2.67
N ASP A 189 -0.31 -28.57 3.79
CA ASP A 189 0.42 -29.21 4.86
C ASP A 189 -0.57 -29.93 5.80
N ALA A 190 -0.64 -31.24 5.65
CA ALA A 190 -1.57 -32.06 6.44
C ALA A 190 -1.24 -32.05 7.95
N THR A 191 0.05 -31.84 8.31
CA THR A 191 0.48 -31.79 9.71
C THR A 191 0.08 -30.45 10.35
N ALA A 192 0.26 -29.35 9.61
CA ALA A 192 -0.11 -28.02 10.09
C ALA A 192 -1.60 -27.70 9.85
N GLY A 193 -2.30 -28.48 9.03
CA GLY A 193 -3.72 -28.29 8.71
C GLY A 193 -4.02 -27.07 7.85
N HIS A 194 -3.05 -26.59 7.07
CA HIS A 194 -3.24 -25.41 6.23
C HIS A 194 -2.35 -25.41 4.97
N TYR A 195 -2.72 -24.61 3.98
CA TYR A 195 -1.91 -24.36 2.79
C TYR A 195 -0.64 -23.57 3.13
N ARG A 196 0.48 -23.88 2.47
CA ARG A 196 1.78 -23.23 2.67
C ARG A 196 1.87 -21.85 2.02
N SER A 197 1.03 -21.59 1.02
CA SER A 197 1.08 -20.34 0.23
C SER A 197 -0.26 -19.62 0.20
N ASN A 198 -0.24 -18.40 -0.34
CA ASN A 198 -1.41 -17.65 -0.76
C ASN A 198 -1.34 -17.37 -2.27
N VAL A 199 -2.50 -17.33 -2.91
CA VAL A 199 -2.66 -16.80 -4.27
C VAL A 199 -3.22 -15.40 -4.17
N ILE A 200 -2.57 -14.46 -4.85
CA ILE A 200 -2.93 -13.04 -4.86
C ILE A 200 -3.17 -12.60 -6.30
N VAL A 201 -4.34 -12.04 -6.54
CA VAL A 201 -4.69 -11.38 -7.81
C VAL A 201 -4.52 -9.89 -7.62
N PHE A 202 -3.77 -9.26 -8.50
CA PHE A 202 -3.56 -7.83 -8.56
C PHE A 202 -4.37 -7.25 -9.72
N ALA A 203 -5.26 -6.32 -9.42
CA ALA A 203 -6.12 -5.69 -10.41
C ALA A 203 -6.14 -4.17 -10.25
N THR A 204 -6.40 -3.44 -11.35
CA THR A 204 -6.52 -1.98 -11.38
C THR A 204 -7.90 -1.59 -11.89
N MET A 205 -8.43 -0.48 -11.38
CA MET A 205 -9.72 0.03 -11.83
C MET A 205 -9.63 0.49 -13.29
N GLN A 206 -10.62 0.12 -14.08
CA GLN A 206 -10.82 0.70 -15.41
C GLN A 206 -11.40 2.12 -15.27
N ARG A 207 -10.83 3.05 -16.03
CA ARG A 207 -11.40 4.39 -16.21
C ARG A 207 -12.52 4.37 -17.21
#